data_6482674c1d761e8392c56c8b5ca37003
#
_entry.id   6482674c1d761e8392c56c8b5ca37003
#
_cell.length_a   1.000
_cell.length_b   1.000
_cell.length_c   1.000
_cell.angle_alpha   90.00
_cell.angle_beta   90.00
_cell.angle_gamma   90.00
#
_symmetry.space_group_name_H-M   'P 1'
#
loop_
_entity.id
_entity.type
_entity.pdbx_description
1 polymer ?
#
loop_
_entity_poly.entity_id
_entity_poly.type
_entity_poly.pdbx_seq_one_letter_code
_entity_poly.pdbx_strand_id
1 'polypeptide(L)'
;MTGRRRTIIVAACAGLTLPWLGLVPSASAAPAGHLGCSAGAHTLAAPGSVLYPETGNGGYTSVHTLVHLVYSATANRFLPGNRVVLTDRATQCLTSFSLDFERKSADTAAGPDMTVSSVTVNGKPARFSFAQPTYPGDPNGPNDSAPAAHEASESNPVGGPAGNPLPPACTPELPNTNATADSMDGTPCPANKLVITPLVPLRDGATFTVTVNYTGRPGVHDDGDGTTEGWFRASDGGFVTTEPVGSEDWMPLNDYPTAKPSYDFSDTVTAGRTVIANGELVSVQHHPASKEFPGGSVTWNWHAGMPIASYLVEDSVGNYSLTSRVVNGIRFYQAQDLSMSAAQRKQNLAIMNMQPDITAFESQFNGPFPFASDGIVIGTPDASFDEEMEGMIAFSGGEIDTDTLYHENMHQWWGDNVSEGGYRMTFYKEGLATLAEFFYAARLAENAAGGPATAKGQAAFQASLVTQFKQIYGSGSDFWTTAPSNPIPYSLFDTSNTYDRPGAAYIALRQILGPARFDAALRQLQRSYGGASISEAQLEAVFGRWLPVRSRACQQRLSQFFTQWFDTAYPSGGGANRPMITGPGLAGPGFYSAPGACA
;
A
#
# COMPACT_ATOMS: atom_id res chain seq x y z
N MET A 1 23.77 56.79 -13.19
CA MET A 1 24.93 57.35 -12.50
C MET A 1 25.44 56.31 -11.52
N THR A 2 26.70 55.94 -11.76
CA THR A 2 27.71 55.35 -10.88
C THR A 2 27.42 54.02 -10.18
N GLY A 3 28.04 53.01 -10.79
CA GLY A 3 28.26 51.70 -10.20
C GLY A 3 29.39 51.70 -9.15
N ARG A 4 29.41 50.65 -8.36
CA ARG A 4 30.61 50.19 -7.65
C ARG A 4 30.76 48.68 -7.76
N ARG A 5 31.78 48.27 -8.50
CA ARG A 5 32.34 46.90 -8.47
C ARG A 5 33.15 46.75 -7.17
N ARG A 6 33.03 45.62 -6.48
CA ARG A 6 33.96 45.21 -5.44
C ARG A 6 34.83 44.06 -5.95
N THR A 7 36.09 44.32 -5.98
CA THR A 7 37.20 43.41 -6.30
C THR A 7 37.49 42.54 -5.08
N ILE A 8 37.60 41.22 -5.28
CA ILE A 8 38.06 40.29 -4.24
C ILE A 8 39.55 40.03 -4.49
N ILE A 9 40.34 40.31 -3.48
CA ILE A 9 41.81 40.06 -3.46
C ILE A 9 42.02 38.64 -2.94
N VAL A 10 42.73 37.80 -3.71
CA VAL A 10 43.21 36.48 -3.31
C VAL A 10 44.61 36.68 -2.70
N ALA A 11 44.74 36.32 -1.42
CA ALA A 11 46.06 36.23 -0.78
C ALA A 11 46.57 34.80 -0.84
N ALA A 12 47.70 34.61 -1.48
CA ALA A 12 48.44 33.35 -1.50
C ALA A 12 49.37 33.26 -0.29
N CYS A 13 49.21 32.24 0.53
CA CYS A 13 50.18 31.86 1.54
C CYS A 13 50.93 30.59 1.06
N ALA A 14 52.21 30.74 0.78
CA ALA A 14 53.12 29.63 0.56
C ALA A 14 53.55 29.05 1.93
N GLY A 15 53.38 27.74 2.11
CA GLY A 15 53.81 27.01 3.29
C GLY A 15 54.53 25.74 2.91
N LEU A 16 55.72 25.59 3.40
CA LEU A 16 56.73 24.54 3.15
C LEU A 16 56.21 23.12 3.43
N THR A 17 56.48 22.22 2.50
CA THR A 17 56.26 20.78 2.62
C THR A 17 57.52 20.08 3.14
N LEU A 18 57.37 19.33 4.23
CA LEU A 18 58.31 18.25 4.62
C LEU A 18 57.63 16.90 4.31
N PRO A 19 58.34 15.93 3.68
CA PRO A 19 57.74 14.65 3.34
C PRO A 19 57.82 13.69 4.54
N TRP A 20 56.64 13.32 5.07
CA TRP A 20 56.52 12.13 5.91
C TRP A 20 56.27 10.90 4.99
N LEU A 21 57.28 10.06 4.82
CA LEU A 21 57.16 8.72 4.27
C LEU A 21 56.49 7.83 5.31
N GLY A 22 55.16 7.79 5.32
CA GLY A 22 54.37 6.80 6.01
C GLY A 22 54.09 5.65 5.05
N LEU A 23 54.66 4.47 5.34
CA LEU A 23 54.28 3.21 4.71
C LEU A 23 52.78 2.96 4.95
N VAL A 24 51.95 3.17 3.93
CA VAL A 24 50.59 2.69 3.88
C VAL A 24 50.67 1.20 3.56
N PRO A 25 50.14 0.28 4.41
CA PRO A 25 50.04 -1.11 4.00
C PRO A 25 49.08 -1.15 2.81
N SER A 26 49.56 -1.68 1.70
CA SER A 26 48.74 -2.01 0.54
C SER A 26 47.64 -2.96 1.01
N ALA A 27 46.42 -2.44 1.14
CA ALA A 27 45.27 -3.30 1.22
C ALA A 27 45.24 -4.08 -0.10
N SER A 28 45.59 -5.36 -0.02
CA SER A 28 45.30 -6.30 -1.09
C SER A 28 43.83 -6.20 -1.40
N ALA A 29 43.47 -5.63 -2.52
CA ALA A 29 42.13 -5.78 -3.05
C ALA A 29 41.88 -7.28 -3.15
N ALA A 30 40.94 -7.78 -2.34
CA ALA A 30 40.42 -9.12 -2.54
C ALA A 30 40.05 -9.23 -4.01
N PRO A 31 40.38 -10.33 -4.70
CA PRO A 31 39.93 -10.51 -6.07
C PRO A 31 38.44 -10.36 -6.05
N ALA A 32 37.89 -9.46 -6.87
CA ALA A 32 36.48 -9.37 -7.13
C ALA A 32 36.08 -10.75 -7.67
N GLY A 33 35.61 -11.62 -6.76
CA GLY A 33 34.99 -12.86 -7.15
C GLY A 33 33.88 -12.44 -8.10
N HIS A 34 33.83 -13.01 -9.28
CA HIS A 34 32.65 -12.95 -10.12
C HIS A 34 31.52 -13.56 -9.30
N LEU A 35 30.77 -12.71 -8.61
CA LEU A 35 29.47 -13.10 -8.06
C LEU A 35 28.68 -13.53 -9.29
N GLY A 36 28.47 -14.83 -9.44
CA GLY A 36 27.73 -15.39 -10.56
C GLY A 36 26.36 -14.74 -10.62
N CYS A 37 25.88 -14.43 -11.82
CA CYS A 37 24.51 -13.96 -11.97
C CYS A 37 23.56 -15.09 -11.57
N SER A 38 22.49 -14.77 -10.86
CA SER A 38 21.47 -15.71 -10.37
C SER A 38 20.07 -15.29 -10.83
N ALA A 39 19.10 -16.18 -10.67
CA ALA A 39 17.70 -15.81 -10.79
C ALA A 39 17.29 -14.87 -9.63
N GLY A 40 16.34 -13.99 -9.87
CA GLY A 40 15.67 -13.22 -8.84
C GLY A 40 14.72 -14.13 -8.01
N ALA A 41 14.46 -13.77 -6.78
CA ALA A 41 13.47 -14.46 -5.95
C ALA A 41 12.06 -14.30 -6.57
N HIS A 42 11.23 -15.32 -6.43
CA HIS A 42 9.84 -15.31 -6.89
C HIS A 42 8.87 -14.87 -5.79
N THR A 43 9.34 -14.50 -4.63
CA THR A 43 8.57 -13.91 -3.56
C THR A 43 9.44 -13.00 -2.69
N LEU A 44 8.83 -11.99 -2.09
CA LEU A 44 9.44 -11.14 -1.07
C LEU A 44 9.11 -11.60 0.35
N ALA A 45 8.24 -12.60 0.49
CA ALA A 45 7.90 -13.16 1.80
C ALA A 45 9.18 -13.62 2.51
N ALA A 46 9.37 -13.19 3.75
CA ALA A 46 10.47 -13.67 4.58
C ALA A 46 10.14 -15.09 5.09
N PRO A 47 11.15 -15.95 5.35
CA PRO A 47 10.93 -17.23 6.00
C PRO A 47 10.09 -17.06 7.27
N GLY A 48 8.98 -17.79 7.39
CA GLY A 48 8.03 -17.69 8.49
C GLY A 48 7.04 -16.52 8.41
N SER A 49 7.06 -15.76 7.33
CA SER A 49 6.09 -14.69 7.05
C SER A 49 5.25 -15.07 5.83
N VAL A 50 4.33 -16.00 6.03
CA VAL A 50 3.53 -16.60 4.96
C VAL A 50 2.13 -15.99 5.00
N LEU A 51 1.96 -14.81 4.44
CA LEU A 51 0.63 -14.22 4.32
C LEU A 51 0.15 -14.36 2.87
N TYR A 52 0.90 -13.81 1.93
CA TYR A 52 0.69 -13.94 0.49
C TYR A 52 2.01 -14.37 -0.15
N PRO A 53 2.30 -15.68 -0.18
CA PRO A 53 3.55 -16.20 -0.71
C PRO A 53 3.66 -16.08 -2.22
N GLU A 54 2.53 -15.99 -2.90
CA GLU A 54 2.37 -15.89 -4.35
C GLU A 54 2.80 -14.54 -4.90
N THR A 55 2.83 -13.49 -4.11
CA THR A 55 3.12 -12.12 -4.56
C THR A 55 4.50 -11.62 -4.18
N GLY A 56 4.95 -10.59 -4.90
CA GLY A 56 6.23 -9.94 -4.70
C GLY A 56 7.41 -10.68 -5.33
N ASN A 57 8.38 -9.92 -5.83
CA ASN A 57 9.53 -10.47 -6.54
C ASN A 57 10.81 -9.74 -6.15
N GLY A 58 11.89 -10.50 -5.94
CA GLY A 58 13.20 -9.98 -5.54
C GLY A 58 14.19 -9.86 -6.70
N GLY A 59 15.31 -9.20 -6.38
CA GLY A 59 16.42 -9.02 -7.31
C GLY A 59 16.38 -7.72 -8.10
N TYR A 60 15.31 -6.93 -7.95
CA TYR A 60 15.18 -5.60 -8.54
C TYR A 60 14.27 -4.71 -7.68
N THR A 61 14.28 -3.42 -7.97
CA THR A 61 13.33 -2.44 -7.42
C THR A 61 12.60 -1.75 -8.56
N SER A 62 11.30 -1.58 -8.41
CA SER A 62 10.45 -0.86 -9.35
C SER A 62 10.73 0.66 -9.28
N VAL A 63 10.78 1.32 -10.44
CA VAL A 63 11.11 2.74 -10.56
C VAL A 63 9.99 3.52 -11.22
N HIS A 64 9.50 3.01 -12.36
CA HIS A 64 8.43 3.65 -13.12
C HIS A 64 7.67 2.64 -13.95
N THR A 65 6.36 2.81 -14.05
CA THR A 65 5.47 1.97 -14.86
C THR A 65 4.65 2.85 -15.80
N LEU A 66 4.66 2.51 -17.09
CA LEU A 66 3.70 3.03 -18.07
C LEU A 66 2.64 1.96 -18.32
N VAL A 67 1.43 2.22 -17.89
CA VAL A 67 0.23 1.45 -18.22
C VAL A 67 -0.28 1.96 -19.56
N HIS A 68 -0.51 1.06 -20.51
CA HIS A 68 -1.05 1.40 -21.83
C HIS A 68 -2.14 0.41 -22.18
N LEU A 69 -3.34 0.69 -21.69
CA LEU A 69 -4.50 -0.14 -21.98
C LEU A 69 -5.05 0.13 -23.38
N VAL A 70 -5.47 -0.93 -24.02
CA VAL A 70 -6.34 -0.87 -25.20
C VAL A 70 -7.55 -1.74 -24.86
N TYR A 71 -8.59 -1.12 -24.34
CA TYR A 71 -9.69 -1.84 -23.70
C TYR A 71 -11.03 -1.61 -24.41
N SER A 72 -11.70 -2.71 -24.74
CA SER A 72 -13.07 -2.73 -25.25
C SER A 72 -14.06 -2.91 -24.10
N ALA A 73 -14.70 -1.83 -23.67
CA ALA A 73 -15.73 -1.86 -22.64
C ALA A 73 -16.90 -2.79 -22.99
N THR A 74 -17.30 -2.84 -24.27
CA THR A 74 -18.38 -3.72 -24.73
C THR A 74 -18.05 -5.21 -24.60
N ALA A 75 -16.78 -5.58 -24.85
CA ALA A 75 -16.33 -6.96 -24.79
C ALA A 75 -15.74 -7.32 -23.41
N ASN A 76 -15.56 -6.36 -22.52
CA ASN A 76 -14.76 -6.48 -21.29
C ASN A 76 -13.43 -7.19 -21.58
N ARG A 77 -12.59 -6.55 -22.40
CA ARG A 77 -11.41 -7.23 -22.93
C ARG A 77 -10.30 -6.27 -23.31
N PHE A 78 -9.07 -6.59 -22.94
CA PHE A 78 -7.87 -5.98 -23.50
C PHE A 78 -7.63 -6.47 -24.92
N LEU A 79 -7.35 -5.56 -25.83
CA LEU A 79 -7.21 -5.77 -27.26
C LEU A 79 -5.74 -5.76 -27.70
N PRO A 80 -5.40 -6.14 -28.94
CA PRO A 80 -4.04 -6.00 -29.47
C PRO A 80 -3.52 -4.55 -29.36
N GLY A 81 -2.30 -4.40 -28.88
CA GLY A 81 -1.69 -3.11 -28.54
C GLY A 81 -1.64 -2.82 -27.04
N ASN A 82 -2.43 -3.55 -26.24
CA ASN A 82 -2.39 -3.47 -24.78
C ASN A 82 -1.02 -3.95 -24.26
N ARG A 83 -0.45 -3.19 -23.35
CA ARG A 83 0.86 -3.49 -22.76
C ARG A 83 1.12 -2.72 -21.47
N VAL A 84 2.04 -3.21 -20.69
CA VAL A 84 2.70 -2.47 -19.62
C VAL A 84 4.19 -2.34 -19.94
N VAL A 85 4.78 -1.19 -19.59
CA VAL A 85 6.23 -0.94 -19.72
C VAL A 85 6.77 -0.58 -18.35
N LEU A 86 7.54 -1.48 -17.75
CA LEU A 86 8.14 -1.29 -16.44
C LEU A 86 9.59 -0.84 -16.62
N THR A 87 10.00 0.12 -15.84
CA THR A 87 11.39 0.54 -15.67
C THR A 87 11.82 0.17 -14.28
N ASP A 88 12.80 -0.71 -14.18
CA ASP A 88 13.25 -1.28 -12.92
C ASP A 88 14.78 -1.13 -12.78
N ARG A 89 15.26 -1.31 -11.56
CA ARG A 89 16.69 -1.31 -11.25
C ARG A 89 17.08 -2.63 -10.60
N ALA A 90 17.98 -3.37 -11.22
CA ALA A 90 18.52 -4.60 -10.66
C ALA A 90 19.29 -4.32 -9.36
N THR A 91 19.05 -5.13 -8.33
CA THR A 91 19.75 -5.09 -7.03
C THR A 91 20.74 -6.24 -6.87
N GLN A 92 20.86 -7.06 -7.90
CA GLN A 92 21.85 -8.13 -8.06
C GLN A 92 22.06 -8.39 -9.56
N CYS A 93 23.08 -9.19 -9.92
CA CYS A 93 23.22 -9.66 -11.30
C CYS A 93 22.15 -10.72 -11.58
N LEU A 94 21.23 -10.45 -12.53
CA LEU A 94 20.07 -11.30 -12.82
C LEU A 94 20.20 -12.06 -14.11
N THR A 95 20.06 -13.38 -14.05
CA THR A 95 19.86 -14.26 -15.21
C THR A 95 18.40 -14.36 -15.63
N SER A 96 17.48 -14.22 -14.66
CA SER A 96 16.04 -14.12 -14.82
C SER A 96 15.43 -13.36 -13.65
N PHE A 97 14.18 -12.91 -13.81
CA PHE A 97 13.37 -12.26 -12.79
C PHE A 97 11.90 -12.54 -13.09
N SER A 98 11.03 -12.25 -12.15
CA SER A 98 9.58 -12.46 -12.31
C SER A 98 8.79 -11.19 -12.14
N LEU A 99 7.57 -11.22 -12.67
CA LEU A 99 6.45 -10.32 -12.35
C LEU A 99 5.28 -11.20 -11.88
N ASP A 100 4.39 -10.61 -11.11
CA ASP A 100 3.11 -11.19 -10.72
C ASP A 100 2.11 -10.94 -11.85
N PHE A 101 1.31 -11.93 -12.20
CA PHE A 101 0.29 -11.82 -13.22
C PHE A 101 -0.68 -13.00 -13.14
N GLU A 102 -1.79 -12.79 -12.47
CA GLU A 102 -2.89 -13.75 -12.36
C GLU A 102 -3.65 -13.81 -13.70
N ARG A 103 -3.04 -14.47 -14.68
CA ARG A 103 -3.56 -14.54 -16.05
C ARG A 103 -4.75 -15.47 -16.21
N LYS A 104 -4.93 -16.37 -15.28
CA LYS A 104 -6.02 -17.35 -15.23
C LYS A 104 -6.33 -17.68 -13.80
N SER A 105 -7.49 -17.30 -13.38
CA SER A 105 -8.10 -17.78 -12.16
C SER A 105 -9.39 -18.51 -12.48
N ALA A 106 -9.77 -19.45 -11.67
CA ALA A 106 -11.02 -20.20 -11.78
C ALA A 106 -11.74 -20.33 -10.42
N ASP A 107 -11.24 -19.67 -9.40
CA ASP A 107 -11.84 -19.56 -8.08
C ASP A 107 -13.17 -18.81 -8.16
N THR A 108 -13.27 -17.81 -9.05
CA THR A 108 -14.52 -17.12 -9.34
C THR A 108 -14.95 -17.27 -10.79
N ALA A 109 -16.25 -17.15 -11.05
CA ALA A 109 -16.79 -17.08 -12.43
C ALA A 109 -16.34 -15.81 -13.18
N ALA A 110 -15.85 -14.80 -12.45
CA ALA A 110 -15.38 -13.52 -12.94
C ALA A 110 -13.86 -13.45 -13.06
N GLY A 111 -13.14 -14.52 -12.76
CA GLY A 111 -11.68 -14.61 -12.80
C GLY A 111 -11.06 -14.20 -14.14
N PRO A 112 -9.80 -13.74 -14.13
CA PRO A 112 -9.10 -13.31 -15.33
C PRO A 112 -8.91 -14.46 -16.34
N ASP A 113 -8.82 -14.12 -17.63
CA ASP A 113 -8.44 -15.02 -18.73
C ASP A 113 -7.62 -14.25 -19.75
N MET A 114 -6.32 -14.15 -19.49
CA MET A 114 -5.38 -13.34 -20.25
C MET A 114 -4.26 -14.16 -20.89
N THR A 115 -3.66 -13.62 -21.94
CA THR A 115 -2.57 -14.25 -22.67
C THR A 115 -1.47 -13.24 -22.96
N VAL A 116 -0.26 -13.54 -22.52
CA VAL A 116 0.95 -12.80 -22.87
C VAL A 116 1.37 -13.19 -24.29
N SER A 117 1.49 -12.22 -25.18
CA SER A 117 1.88 -12.43 -26.57
C SER A 117 3.38 -12.24 -26.82
N SER A 118 4.02 -11.35 -26.09
CA SER A 118 5.47 -11.14 -26.16
C SER A 118 6.00 -10.38 -24.97
N VAL A 119 7.27 -10.63 -24.64
CA VAL A 119 8.04 -9.88 -23.65
C VAL A 119 9.33 -9.39 -24.28
N THR A 120 9.70 -8.14 -24.00
CA THR A 120 11.02 -7.61 -24.35
C THR A 120 11.71 -7.02 -23.12
N VAL A 121 13.04 -7.15 -23.07
CA VAL A 121 13.88 -6.50 -22.06
C VAL A 121 14.89 -5.60 -22.78
N ASN A 122 14.90 -4.32 -22.44
CA ASN A 122 15.72 -3.30 -23.14
C ASN A 122 15.49 -3.32 -24.67
N GLY A 123 14.22 -3.47 -25.07
CA GLY A 123 13.79 -3.53 -26.48
C GLY A 123 14.20 -4.80 -27.24
N LYS A 124 14.79 -5.80 -26.57
CA LYS A 124 15.16 -7.09 -27.17
C LYS A 124 14.20 -8.19 -26.73
N PRO A 125 13.79 -9.10 -27.63
CA PRO A 125 12.94 -10.23 -27.23
C PRO A 125 13.55 -11.01 -26.08
N ALA A 126 12.71 -11.33 -25.08
CA ALA A 126 13.06 -12.18 -23.95
C ALA A 126 12.25 -13.47 -23.98
N ARG A 127 12.80 -14.55 -23.42
CA ARG A 127 12.02 -15.76 -23.17
C ARG A 127 11.20 -15.53 -21.92
N PHE A 128 10.04 -16.12 -21.87
CA PHE A 128 9.18 -16.12 -20.69
C PHE A 128 8.45 -17.46 -20.51
N SER A 129 8.08 -17.73 -19.28
CA SER A 129 7.24 -18.86 -18.88
C SER A 129 6.45 -18.47 -17.65
N PHE A 130 5.45 -19.28 -17.32
CA PHE A 130 4.73 -19.13 -16.06
C PHE A 130 5.17 -20.23 -15.10
N ALA A 131 5.31 -19.89 -13.84
CA ALA A 131 5.69 -20.79 -12.77
C ALA A 131 4.87 -20.48 -11.50
N GLN A 132 4.79 -21.46 -10.63
CA GLN A 132 4.31 -21.24 -9.27
C GLN A 132 5.30 -20.35 -8.51
N PRO A 133 4.85 -19.63 -7.49
CA PRO A 133 5.75 -18.94 -6.56
C PRO A 133 6.67 -19.92 -5.86
N THR A 134 7.84 -19.44 -5.47
CA THR A 134 8.81 -20.21 -4.71
C THR A 134 9.35 -19.33 -3.60
N TYR A 135 9.48 -19.87 -2.41
CA TYR A 135 10.00 -19.12 -1.28
C TYR A 135 11.52 -18.97 -1.29
N PRO A 136 12.07 -18.00 -0.58
CA PRO A 136 13.44 -18.10 -0.12
C PRO A 136 13.56 -19.31 0.81
N GLY A 137 14.23 -20.37 0.36
CA GLY A 137 14.35 -21.60 1.09
C GLY A 137 13.66 -22.82 0.47
N ASP A 138 12.84 -22.62 -0.56
CA ASP A 138 12.23 -23.71 -1.33
C ASP A 138 13.30 -24.51 -2.08
N PRO A 139 13.37 -25.86 -1.87
CA PRO A 139 14.35 -26.74 -2.54
C PRO A 139 14.22 -26.73 -4.07
N ASN A 140 13.11 -26.29 -4.59
CA ASN A 140 12.87 -26.15 -6.03
C ASN A 140 13.02 -24.72 -6.52
N GLY A 141 13.22 -23.77 -5.62
CA GLY A 141 13.30 -22.36 -5.92
C GLY A 141 14.71 -21.86 -6.24
N PRO A 142 14.83 -20.73 -6.94
CA PRO A 142 16.13 -20.17 -7.30
C PRO A 142 16.93 -19.63 -6.11
N ASN A 143 16.32 -19.42 -4.96
CA ASN A 143 16.92 -18.83 -3.77
C ASN A 143 16.74 -19.68 -2.50
N ASP A 144 16.49 -20.95 -2.65
CA ASP A 144 16.33 -21.84 -1.52
C ASP A 144 17.56 -21.84 -0.61
N SER A 145 17.38 -21.41 0.64
CA SER A 145 18.40 -21.41 1.68
C SER A 145 18.00 -22.17 2.96
N ALA A 146 16.73 -22.57 3.09
CA ALA A 146 16.26 -23.22 4.32
C ALA A 146 14.92 -23.98 4.14
N PRO A 147 14.87 -25.05 3.34
CA PRO A 147 13.64 -25.79 3.03
C PRO A 147 12.86 -26.25 4.27
N ALA A 148 13.57 -26.75 5.28
CA ALA A 148 12.93 -27.25 6.50
C ALA A 148 12.24 -26.15 7.34
N ALA A 149 12.72 -24.91 7.28
CA ALA A 149 12.09 -23.79 7.96
C ALA A 149 10.83 -23.34 7.22
N HIS A 150 10.82 -23.47 5.92
CA HIS A 150 9.71 -23.17 5.05
C HIS A 150 8.56 -24.17 5.22
N GLU A 151 8.81 -25.46 5.06
CA GLU A 151 7.82 -26.49 5.33
C GLU A 151 7.18 -26.39 6.73
N ALA A 152 7.98 -26.01 7.74
CA ALA A 152 7.48 -25.82 9.09
C ALA A 152 6.56 -24.58 9.21
N SER A 153 6.81 -23.52 8.44
CA SER A 153 5.98 -22.31 8.46
C SER A 153 4.63 -22.51 7.78
N GLU A 154 4.58 -23.30 6.74
CA GLU A 154 3.33 -23.62 6.03
C GLU A 154 2.45 -24.63 6.77
N SER A 155 3.06 -25.62 7.40
CA SER A 155 2.32 -26.59 8.21
C SER A 155 1.72 -26.01 9.49
N ASN A 156 2.12 -24.81 9.88
CA ASN A 156 1.65 -24.13 11.08
C ASN A 156 1.65 -22.61 10.88
N PRO A 157 0.71 -22.07 10.08
CA PRO A 157 0.59 -20.65 9.84
C PRO A 157 0.45 -19.92 11.16
N VAL A 158 1.23 -18.87 11.30
CA VAL A 158 1.29 -18.08 12.52
C VAL A 158 -0.01 -17.29 12.64
N GLY A 159 -0.78 -17.52 13.70
CA GLY A 159 -1.92 -16.70 14.05
C GLY A 159 -3.30 -17.35 13.94
N GLY A 160 -3.38 -18.58 13.49
CA GLY A 160 -4.65 -19.31 13.56
C GLY A 160 -5.16 -19.43 15.01
N PRO A 161 -6.48 -19.57 15.24
CA PRO A 161 -7.04 -19.81 16.56
C PRO A 161 -6.30 -20.96 17.24
N ALA A 162 -6.02 -20.85 18.54
CA ALA A 162 -5.32 -21.88 19.27
C ALA A 162 -6.02 -23.24 19.08
N GLY A 163 -5.36 -24.18 18.39
CA GLY A 163 -5.87 -25.51 18.10
C GLY A 163 -6.46 -25.73 16.70
N ASN A 164 -6.53 -24.68 15.87
CA ASN A 164 -6.95 -24.81 14.46
C ASN A 164 -6.19 -23.80 13.60
N PRO A 165 -4.90 -24.04 13.32
CA PRO A 165 -4.13 -23.16 12.43
C PRO A 165 -4.77 -23.21 11.02
N LEU A 166 -5.08 -22.02 10.49
CA LEU A 166 -5.49 -21.90 9.11
C LEU A 166 -4.25 -21.87 8.21
N PRO A 167 -4.27 -22.52 7.05
CA PRO A 167 -3.17 -22.48 6.10
C PRO A 167 -2.97 -21.07 5.54
N PRO A 168 -1.82 -20.77 4.90
CA PRO A 168 -1.68 -19.61 4.05
C PRO A 168 -2.71 -19.66 2.90
N ALA A 169 -2.86 -18.55 2.17
CA ALA A 169 -3.79 -18.44 1.06
C ALA A 169 -3.62 -19.60 0.06
N CYS A 170 -2.37 -19.98 -0.23
CA CYS A 170 -2.06 -21.14 -1.06
C CYS A 170 -0.79 -21.86 -0.58
N THR A 171 -0.51 -23.05 -1.12
CA THR A 171 0.66 -23.87 -0.77
C THR A 171 1.60 -23.99 -1.98
N PRO A 172 2.73 -23.29 -2.03
CA PRO A 172 3.62 -23.23 -3.18
C PRO A 172 4.27 -24.56 -3.57
N GLU A 173 4.51 -25.43 -2.62
CA GLU A 173 5.19 -26.73 -2.88
C GLU A 173 4.33 -27.73 -3.64
N LEU A 174 3.03 -27.57 -3.65
CA LEU A 174 2.16 -28.48 -4.35
C LEU A 174 2.09 -28.12 -5.84
N PRO A 175 2.15 -29.10 -6.75
CA PRO A 175 1.96 -28.83 -8.15
C PRO A 175 0.58 -28.20 -8.39
N ASN A 176 0.54 -27.03 -9.01
CA ASN A 176 -0.74 -26.44 -9.39
C ASN A 176 -1.41 -27.28 -10.49
N THR A 177 -2.22 -28.24 -10.10
CA THR A 177 -3.01 -29.07 -11.01
C THR A 177 -4.33 -28.43 -11.40
N ASN A 178 -4.77 -27.44 -10.65
CA ASN A 178 -5.93 -26.62 -10.91
C ASN A 178 -5.46 -25.18 -11.08
N ALA A 179 -5.86 -24.49 -12.10
CA ALA A 179 -5.60 -23.06 -12.24
C ALA A 179 -6.52 -22.26 -11.30
N THR A 180 -6.89 -22.84 -10.19
CA THR A 180 -7.75 -22.21 -9.21
C THR A 180 -6.96 -21.91 -7.98
N ALA A 181 -6.93 -20.68 -7.63
CA ALA A 181 -7.29 -20.30 -6.32
C ALA A 181 -6.19 -20.25 -5.29
N ASP A 182 -5.99 -19.12 -4.89
CA ASP A 182 -5.78 -18.72 -3.54
C ASP A 182 -6.91 -19.30 -2.69
N SER A 183 -6.64 -20.23 -1.86
CA SER A 183 -7.63 -20.76 -0.94
C SER A 183 -6.99 -21.18 0.36
N MET A 184 -7.60 -20.81 1.45
CA MET A 184 -7.16 -21.15 2.81
C MET A 184 -7.26 -22.63 3.14
N ASP A 185 -7.60 -23.49 2.19
CA ASP A 185 -7.75 -24.94 2.37
C ASP A 185 -6.48 -25.74 2.03
N GLY A 186 -5.36 -25.07 1.75
CA GLY A 186 -4.10 -25.71 1.34
C GLY A 186 -4.06 -26.05 -0.14
N THR A 187 -4.87 -25.39 -0.97
CA THR A 187 -4.80 -25.52 -2.43
C THR A 187 -3.43 -25.04 -2.94
N PRO A 188 -2.85 -25.70 -3.95
CA PRO A 188 -1.61 -25.24 -4.55
C PRO A 188 -1.72 -23.83 -5.12
N CYS A 189 -0.70 -23.00 -4.89
CA CYS A 189 -0.65 -21.66 -5.47
C CYS A 189 -0.77 -21.69 -6.99
N PRO A 190 -1.44 -20.72 -7.61
CA PRO A 190 -1.53 -20.61 -9.05
C PRO A 190 -0.16 -20.35 -9.70
N ALA A 191 0.00 -20.70 -10.96
CA ALA A 191 1.22 -20.39 -11.72
C ALA A 191 1.15 -18.95 -12.25
N ASN A 192 1.14 -17.98 -11.34
CA ASN A 192 1.00 -16.55 -11.61
C ASN A 192 2.35 -15.83 -11.77
N LYS A 193 3.48 -16.46 -11.49
CA LYS A 193 4.80 -15.86 -11.73
C LYS A 193 5.15 -15.85 -13.21
N LEU A 194 5.13 -14.67 -13.82
CA LEU A 194 5.66 -14.46 -15.17
C LEU A 194 7.18 -14.37 -15.12
N VAL A 195 7.85 -15.50 -15.25
CA VAL A 195 9.32 -15.60 -15.22
C VAL A 195 9.91 -15.15 -16.56
N ILE A 196 10.77 -14.14 -16.52
CA ILE A 196 11.37 -13.50 -17.68
C ILE A 196 12.87 -13.77 -17.71
N THR A 197 13.37 -14.32 -18.84
CA THR A 197 14.78 -14.56 -19.07
C THR A 197 15.29 -13.60 -20.17
N PRO A 198 16.01 -12.54 -19.82
CA PRO A 198 16.57 -11.61 -20.78
C PRO A 198 17.64 -12.29 -21.66
N LEU A 199 17.83 -11.76 -22.86
CA LEU A 199 18.85 -12.30 -23.79
C LEU A 199 20.28 -12.20 -23.23
N VAL A 200 20.54 -11.20 -22.40
CA VAL A 200 21.81 -10.96 -21.72
C VAL A 200 21.49 -10.70 -20.25
N PRO A 201 22.21 -11.33 -19.30
CA PRO A 201 22.01 -11.06 -17.88
C PRO A 201 22.08 -9.57 -17.54
N LEU A 202 21.21 -9.15 -16.63
CA LEU A 202 21.17 -7.77 -16.14
C LEU A 202 22.23 -7.59 -15.06
N ARG A 203 23.06 -6.56 -15.18
CA ARG A 203 24.11 -6.28 -14.20
C ARG A 203 23.50 -5.69 -12.94
N ASP A 204 24.10 -5.97 -11.80
CA ASP A 204 23.78 -5.30 -10.55
C ASP A 204 23.84 -3.77 -10.70
N GLY A 205 22.88 -3.07 -10.15
CA GLY A 205 22.71 -1.62 -10.24
C GLY A 205 22.21 -1.10 -11.59
N ALA A 206 22.04 -1.96 -12.60
CA ALA A 206 21.58 -1.52 -13.93
C ALA A 206 20.09 -1.20 -13.92
N THR A 207 19.73 -0.06 -14.51
CA THR A 207 18.35 0.22 -14.91
C THR A 207 18.03 -0.53 -16.19
N PHE A 208 16.85 -1.15 -16.24
CA PHE A 208 16.37 -1.87 -17.40
C PHE A 208 14.88 -1.63 -17.63
N THR A 209 14.40 -1.86 -18.84
CA THR A 209 12.98 -1.75 -19.19
C THR A 209 12.44 -3.12 -19.59
N VAL A 210 11.23 -3.40 -19.13
CA VAL A 210 10.46 -4.60 -19.50
C VAL A 210 9.20 -4.15 -20.20
N THR A 211 8.90 -4.71 -21.38
CA THR A 211 7.60 -4.50 -22.02
C THR A 211 6.90 -5.85 -22.11
N VAL A 212 5.74 -5.94 -21.52
CA VAL A 212 4.85 -7.09 -21.61
C VAL A 212 3.64 -6.72 -22.46
N ASN A 213 3.45 -7.41 -23.59
CA ASN A 213 2.26 -7.26 -24.42
C ASN A 213 1.31 -8.43 -24.12
N TYR A 214 0.08 -8.10 -23.79
CA TYR A 214 -0.91 -9.09 -23.40
C TYR A 214 -2.32 -8.69 -23.85
N THR A 215 -3.21 -9.65 -23.94
CA THR A 215 -4.61 -9.45 -24.30
C THR A 215 -5.47 -10.45 -23.54
N GLY A 216 -6.75 -10.17 -23.43
CA GLY A 216 -7.66 -11.09 -22.78
C GLY A 216 -8.67 -10.36 -21.91
N ARG A 217 -9.31 -11.10 -21.04
CA ARG A 217 -10.29 -10.58 -20.09
C ARG A 217 -9.60 -10.38 -18.75
N PRO A 218 -9.56 -9.16 -18.20
CA PRO A 218 -9.23 -8.95 -16.79
C PRO A 218 -10.39 -9.45 -15.91
N GLY A 219 -10.13 -9.67 -14.64
CA GLY A 219 -11.14 -10.20 -13.72
C GLY A 219 -10.81 -9.94 -12.26
N VAL A 220 -11.39 -10.73 -11.40
CA VAL A 220 -11.19 -10.69 -9.95
C VAL A 220 -10.86 -12.08 -9.44
N HIS A 221 -10.14 -12.17 -8.32
CA HIS A 221 -9.92 -13.40 -7.58
C HIS A 221 -10.23 -13.23 -6.09
N ASP A 222 -10.22 -14.31 -5.32
CA ASP A 222 -10.34 -14.31 -3.86
C ASP A 222 -8.96 -14.66 -3.29
N ASP A 223 -8.37 -13.74 -2.52
CA ASP A 223 -7.05 -13.89 -1.90
C ASP A 223 -7.04 -14.77 -0.63
N GLY A 224 -8.19 -15.36 -0.28
CA GLY A 224 -8.38 -16.19 0.89
C GLY A 224 -8.90 -15.44 2.12
N ASP A 225 -9.28 -14.19 2.01
CA ASP A 225 -9.96 -13.45 3.06
C ASP A 225 -11.48 -13.58 3.00
N GLY A 226 -12.02 -14.04 1.88
CA GLY A 226 -13.44 -14.24 1.62
C GLY A 226 -14.09 -13.06 0.88
N THR A 227 -13.29 -12.10 0.43
CA THR A 227 -13.69 -11.04 -0.51
C THR A 227 -13.10 -11.30 -1.89
N THR A 228 -13.33 -10.44 -2.83
CA THR A 228 -12.69 -10.51 -4.16
C THR A 228 -12.16 -9.13 -4.51
N GLU A 229 -10.97 -9.10 -5.10
CA GLU A 229 -10.31 -7.90 -5.56
C GLU A 229 -9.88 -8.03 -7.02
N GLY A 230 -9.44 -6.95 -7.62
CA GLY A 230 -8.97 -6.87 -9.00
C GLY A 230 -9.79 -5.96 -9.89
N TRP A 231 -10.14 -6.44 -11.10
CA TRP A 231 -10.90 -5.72 -12.11
C TRP A 231 -12.36 -6.17 -12.12
N PHE A 232 -13.22 -5.44 -11.45
CA PHE A 232 -14.67 -5.68 -11.40
C PHE A 232 -15.34 -5.25 -12.70
N ARG A 233 -16.01 -6.19 -13.35
CA ARG A 233 -16.75 -5.89 -14.57
C ARG A 233 -17.99 -5.05 -14.28
N ALA A 234 -18.04 -3.84 -14.83
CA ALA A 234 -19.25 -3.03 -14.94
C ALA A 234 -20.00 -3.33 -16.26
N SER A 235 -21.24 -2.87 -16.37
CA SER A 235 -22.06 -3.01 -17.58
C SER A 235 -21.47 -2.31 -18.81
N ASP A 236 -20.60 -1.34 -18.59
CA ASP A 236 -20.05 -0.43 -19.59
C ASP A 236 -18.54 -0.18 -19.45
N GLY A 237 -17.86 -1.00 -18.63
CA GLY A 237 -16.44 -0.88 -18.38
C GLY A 237 -15.93 -1.84 -17.32
N GLY A 238 -15.00 -1.38 -16.51
CA GLY A 238 -14.46 -2.06 -15.32
C GLY A 238 -14.19 -1.05 -14.23
N PHE A 239 -14.28 -1.50 -12.99
CA PHE A 239 -13.98 -0.78 -11.78
C PHE A 239 -12.88 -1.52 -11.03
N VAL A 240 -11.91 -0.81 -10.51
CA VAL A 240 -10.71 -1.39 -9.90
C VAL A 240 -10.75 -1.18 -8.39
N THR A 241 -10.61 -2.27 -7.64
CA THR A 241 -10.21 -2.29 -6.22
C THR A 241 -9.30 -3.50 -6.04
N THR A 242 -8.13 -3.33 -5.44
CA THR A 242 -7.02 -4.28 -5.60
C THR A 242 -6.27 -4.62 -4.31
N GLU A 243 -6.69 -4.12 -3.18
CA GLU A 243 -6.10 -4.51 -1.90
C GLU A 243 -6.63 -5.87 -1.44
N PRO A 244 -5.72 -6.80 -1.05
CA PRO A 244 -4.28 -6.60 -0.88
C PRO A 244 -3.43 -6.97 -2.11
N VAL A 245 -3.91 -7.80 -3.06
CA VAL A 245 -3.08 -8.41 -4.12
C VAL A 245 -3.75 -8.45 -5.51
N GLY A 246 -4.86 -7.75 -5.71
CA GLY A 246 -5.67 -7.81 -6.94
C GLY A 246 -5.11 -7.06 -8.15
N SER A 247 -4.00 -6.34 -8.06
CA SER A 247 -3.42 -5.64 -9.21
C SER A 247 -2.90 -6.59 -10.27
N GLU A 248 -2.45 -7.77 -9.91
CA GLU A 248 -2.01 -8.80 -10.85
C GLU A 248 -3.14 -9.39 -11.73
N ASP A 249 -4.41 -9.14 -11.39
CA ASP A 249 -5.58 -9.58 -12.14
C ASP A 249 -5.83 -8.82 -13.44
N TRP A 250 -5.13 -7.72 -13.64
CA TRP A 250 -5.33 -6.91 -14.84
C TRP A 250 -4.03 -6.39 -15.46
N MET A 251 -2.91 -6.33 -14.72
CA MET A 251 -1.60 -5.96 -15.29
C MET A 251 -0.46 -6.78 -14.65
N PRO A 252 0.58 -7.17 -15.44
CA PRO A 252 1.79 -7.76 -14.88
C PRO A 252 2.66 -6.69 -14.19
N LEU A 253 3.01 -6.92 -12.90
CA LEU A 253 3.80 -6.01 -12.10
C LEU A 253 4.60 -6.76 -11.02
N ASN A 254 5.20 -6.04 -10.09
CA ASN A 254 5.69 -6.59 -8.83
C ASN A 254 4.62 -6.26 -7.77
N ASP A 255 3.74 -7.19 -7.47
CA ASP A 255 2.58 -6.96 -6.60
C ASP A 255 2.98 -7.15 -5.12
N TYR A 256 3.43 -6.07 -4.52
CA TYR A 256 3.82 -6.05 -3.12
C TYR A 256 3.86 -4.60 -2.59
N PRO A 257 3.42 -4.31 -1.36
CA PRO A 257 3.31 -2.94 -0.83
C PRO A 257 4.59 -2.10 -0.89
N THR A 258 5.76 -2.74 -0.88
CA THR A 258 7.05 -2.03 -0.98
C THR A 258 7.52 -1.79 -2.42
N ALA A 259 6.83 -2.34 -3.41
CA ALA A 259 7.12 -2.10 -4.82
C ALA A 259 6.39 -0.83 -5.28
N LYS A 260 7.04 0.31 -5.15
CA LYS A 260 6.45 1.64 -5.37
C LYS A 260 7.08 2.37 -6.55
N PRO A 261 6.74 2.06 -7.81
CA PRO A 261 7.10 2.91 -8.95
C PRO A 261 6.21 4.15 -9.04
N SER A 262 6.63 5.16 -9.80
CA SER A 262 5.71 6.19 -10.33
C SER A 262 4.96 5.66 -11.54
N TYR A 263 3.82 6.29 -11.90
CA TYR A 263 2.97 5.81 -12.99
C TYR A 263 2.66 6.87 -14.03
N ASP A 264 2.65 6.45 -15.30
CA ASP A 264 1.98 7.13 -16.40
C ASP A 264 0.92 6.19 -16.99
N PHE A 265 -0.24 6.74 -17.33
CA PHE A 265 -1.33 6.01 -17.97
C PHE A 265 -1.60 6.59 -19.34
N SER A 266 -1.83 5.72 -20.33
CA SER A 266 -2.16 6.13 -21.71
C SER A 266 -3.18 5.14 -22.28
N ASP A 267 -4.44 5.29 -21.86
CA ASP A 267 -5.46 4.26 -22.02
C ASP A 267 -6.44 4.59 -23.12
N THR A 268 -6.45 3.73 -24.12
CA THR A 268 -7.33 3.84 -25.28
C THR A 268 -8.54 2.93 -25.08
N VAL A 269 -9.69 3.55 -24.96
CA VAL A 269 -10.95 2.87 -24.64
C VAL A 269 -12.04 3.17 -25.67
N THR A 270 -13.10 2.39 -25.67
CA THR A 270 -14.28 2.60 -26.51
C THR A 270 -14.78 4.05 -26.41
N ALA A 271 -15.10 4.68 -27.52
CA ALA A 271 -15.61 6.06 -27.55
C ALA A 271 -16.80 6.25 -26.59
N GLY A 272 -16.83 7.38 -25.89
CA GLY A 272 -17.86 7.70 -24.92
C GLY A 272 -17.60 7.06 -23.54
N ARG A 273 -16.42 6.48 -23.32
CA ARG A 273 -15.97 6.04 -21.99
C ARG A 273 -14.93 6.99 -21.42
N THR A 274 -14.95 7.13 -20.12
CA THR A 274 -13.98 7.89 -19.33
C THR A 274 -13.05 6.90 -18.64
N VAL A 275 -11.76 7.23 -18.59
CA VAL A 275 -10.78 6.54 -17.74
C VAL A 275 -10.53 7.42 -16.53
N ILE A 276 -10.58 6.81 -15.36
CA ILE A 276 -10.20 7.40 -14.09
C ILE A 276 -8.94 6.69 -13.62
N ALA A 277 -7.87 7.43 -13.39
CA ALA A 277 -6.59 6.87 -12.94
C ALA A 277 -5.93 7.77 -11.89
N ASN A 278 -4.87 7.29 -11.24
CA ASN A 278 -4.12 8.06 -10.27
C ASN A 278 -3.51 9.34 -10.86
N GLY A 279 -3.35 10.35 -10.02
CA GLY A 279 -2.60 11.57 -10.33
C GLY A 279 -3.40 12.63 -11.09
N GLU A 280 -2.78 13.28 -12.06
CA GLU A 280 -3.37 14.40 -12.78
C GLU A 280 -3.70 14.04 -14.24
N LEU A 281 -4.90 14.41 -14.69
CA LEU A 281 -5.30 14.28 -16.11
C LEU A 281 -4.48 15.22 -16.99
N VAL A 282 -3.67 14.65 -17.88
CA VAL A 282 -2.77 15.37 -18.78
C VAL A 282 -3.47 15.75 -20.09
N SER A 283 -4.15 14.78 -20.73
CA SER A 283 -4.83 15.02 -22.00
C SER A 283 -5.88 13.97 -22.33
N VAL A 284 -6.82 14.33 -23.19
CA VAL A 284 -7.84 13.46 -23.76
C VAL A 284 -7.81 13.59 -25.29
N GLN A 285 -7.71 12.48 -26.02
CA GLN A 285 -7.60 12.46 -27.48
C GLN A 285 -8.64 11.53 -28.09
N HIS A 286 -9.46 12.07 -28.97
CA HIS A 286 -10.49 11.31 -29.72
C HIS A 286 -9.94 10.75 -31.03
N HIS A 287 -10.26 9.49 -31.30
CA HIS A 287 -9.84 8.80 -32.53
C HIS A 287 -11.04 8.34 -33.34
N PRO A 288 -10.95 8.40 -34.69
CA PRO A 288 -12.00 7.89 -35.56
C PRO A 288 -12.17 6.37 -35.44
N ALA A 289 -13.20 5.86 -36.06
CA ALA A 289 -13.45 4.43 -36.16
C ALA A 289 -12.24 3.65 -36.69
N SER A 290 -11.93 2.53 -36.04
CA SER A 290 -10.91 1.57 -36.43
C SER A 290 -11.49 0.15 -36.45
N LYS A 291 -10.66 -0.83 -36.82
CA LYS A 291 -11.07 -2.24 -36.77
C LYS A 291 -11.38 -2.68 -35.34
N GLU A 292 -10.56 -2.27 -34.41
CA GLU A 292 -10.67 -2.59 -32.98
C GLU A 292 -11.80 -1.81 -32.31
N PHE A 293 -12.05 -0.59 -32.77
CA PHE A 293 -13.09 0.31 -32.26
C PHE A 293 -13.98 0.84 -33.41
N PRO A 294 -14.96 0.05 -33.85
CA PRO A 294 -15.82 0.45 -34.98
C PRO A 294 -16.62 1.75 -34.75
N GLY A 295 -16.85 2.13 -33.51
CA GLY A 295 -17.50 3.39 -33.11
C GLY A 295 -16.52 4.52 -32.78
N GLY A 296 -15.22 4.33 -32.98
CA GLY A 296 -14.16 5.22 -32.52
C GLY A 296 -13.68 4.90 -31.14
N SER A 297 -12.61 5.56 -30.72
CA SER A 297 -12.00 5.41 -29.39
C SER A 297 -11.59 6.76 -28.81
N VAL A 298 -11.24 6.77 -27.56
CA VAL A 298 -10.66 7.92 -26.85
C VAL A 298 -9.47 7.45 -26.03
N THR A 299 -8.35 8.20 -26.12
CA THR A 299 -7.18 7.96 -25.28
C THR A 299 -7.15 8.99 -24.17
N TRP A 300 -7.06 8.51 -22.94
CA TRP A 300 -6.88 9.29 -21.72
C TRP A 300 -5.44 9.14 -21.26
N ASN A 301 -4.80 10.27 -20.94
CA ASN A 301 -3.44 10.25 -20.42
C ASN A 301 -3.44 10.88 -19.03
N TRP A 302 -2.97 10.10 -18.04
CA TRP A 302 -2.82 10.54 -16.66
C TRP A 302 -1.36 10.42 -16.22
N HIS A 303 -0.96 11.19 -15.22
CA HIS A 303 0.39 11.20 -14.66
C HIS A 303 0.37 11.23 -13.14
N ALA A 304 0.98 10.24 -12.52
CA ALA A 304 1.20 10.14 -11.09
C ALA A 304 2.71 10.09 -10.80
N GLY A 305 3.25 11.23 -10.42
CA GLY A 305 4.71 11.40 -10.26
C GLY A 305 5.27 10.91 -8.94
N MET A 306 4.41 10.62 -7.95
CA MET A 306 4.82 10.03 -6.67
C MET A 306 4.86 8.51 -6.76
N PRO A 307 5.66 7.83 -5.91
CA PRO A 307 5.70 6.38 -5.88
C PRO A 307 4.44 5.77 -5.27
N ILE A 308 3.72 4.93 -6.02
CA ILE A 308 2.46 4.29 -5.63
C ILE A 308 2.72 2.81 -5.32
N ALA A 309 2.22 2.31 -4.20
CA ALA A 309 2.20 0.87 -3.90
C ALA A 309 1.28 0.13 -4.90
N SER A 310 1.57 -1.14 -5.15
CA SER A 310 0.91 -1.89 -6.22
C SER A 310 -0.62 -1.93 -6.07
N TYR A 311 -1.11 -2.15 -4.87
CA TYR A 311 -2.54 -2.23 -4.58
C TYR A 311 -3.28 -0.89 -4.69
N LEU A 312 -2.58 0.24 -4.71
CA LEU A 312 -3.17 1.59 -4.78
C LEU A 312 -3.31 2.13 -6.21
N VAL A 313 -3.18 1.26 -7.22
CA VAL A 313 -3.22 1.68 -8.63
C VAL A 313 -4.65 1.69 -9.16
N GLU A 314 -5.21 2.88 -9.27
CA GLU A 314 -6.52 3.11 -9.89
C GLU A 314 -6.41 3.21 -11.42
N ASP A 315 -7.28 2.52 -12.15
CA ASP A 315 -7.44 2.62 -13.62
C ASP A 315 -8.84 2.16 -14.08
N SER A 316 -9.89 2.71 -13.48
CA SER A 316 -11.27 2.37 -13.79
C SER A 316 -11.75 2.97 -15.11
N VAL A 317 -12.54 2.21 -15.84
CA VAL A 317 -13.11 2.58 -17.13
C VAL A 317 -14.63 2.46 -17.10
N GLY A 318 -15.35 3.51 -17.47
CA GLY A 318 -16.81 3.48 -17.47
C GLY A 318 -17.45 4.73 -18.05
N ASN A 319 -18.75 4.84 -17.92
CA ASN A 319 -19.49 6.04 -18.29
C ASN A 319 -19.56 7.01 -17.09
N TYR A 320 -18.39 7.52 -16.71
CA TYR A 320 -18.29 8.45 -15.57
C TYR A 320 -18.57 9.90 -15.96
N SER A 321 -19.23 10.63 -15.06
CA SER A 321 -19.11 12.09 -15.01
C SER A 321 -17.82 12.45 -14.31
N LEU A 322 -16.92 13.16 -14.96
CA LEU A 322 -15.66 13.61 -14.34
C LEU A 322 -15.66 15.14 -14.26
N THR A 323 -15.47 15.66 -13.06
CA THR A 323 -15.28 17.08 -12.79
C THR A 323 -14.05 17.30 -11.90
N SER A 324 -13.47 18.48 -11.92
CA SER A 324 -12.40 18.84 -11.00
C SER A 324 -12.44 20.30 -10.58
N ARG A 325 -11.89 20.57 -9.40
CA ARG A 325 -11.68 21.93 -8.87
C ARG A 325 -10.36 22.00 -8.12
N VAL A 326 -9.75 23.18 -8.03
CA VAL A 326 -8.55 23.40 -7.22
C VAL A 326 -8.94 24.11 -5.94
N VAL A 327 -8.55 23.55 -4.79
CA VAL A 327 -8.76 24.14 -3.46
C VAL A 327 -7.42 24.08 -2.71
N ASN A 328 -6.95 25.22 -2.20
CA ASN A 328 -5.68 25.30 -1.48
C ASN A 328 -4.45 24.73 -2.23
N GLY A 329 -4.47 24.76 -3.56
CA GLY A 329 -3.40 24.23 -4.41
C GLY A 329 -3.51 22.75 -4.76
N ILE A 330 -4.45 22.01 -4.18
CA ILE A 330 -4.71 20.60 -4.47
C ILE A 330 -5.84 20.53 -5.50
N ARG A 331 -5.70 19.68 -6.52
CA ARG A 331 -6.75 19.40 -7.50
C ARG A 331 -7.62 18.25 -7.02
N PHE A 332 -8.89 18.53 -6.76
CA PHE A 332 -9.89 17.54 -6.37
C PHE A 332 -10.67 17.08 -7.58
N TYR A 333 -10.58 15.79 -7.89
CA TYR A 333 -11.41 15.14 -8.92
C TYR A 333 -12.65 14.53 -8.28
N GLN A 334 -13.75 14.52 -9.05
CA GLN A 334 -15.01 13.90 -8.66
C GLN A 334 -15.55 13.13 -9.85
N ALA A 335 -15.52 11.81 -9.75
CA ALA A 335 -16.03 10.90 -10.78
C ALA A 335 -17.19 10.06 -10.22
N GLN A 336 -18.27 9.96 -10.95
CA GLN A 336 -19.42 9.14 -10.58
C GLN A 336 -19.96 8.41 -11.80
N ASP A 337 -20.24 7.12 -11.67
CA ASP A 337 -20.89 6.33 -12.71
C ASP A 337 -22.29 6.89 -13.04
N LEU A 338 -22.53 7.18 -14.31
CA LEU A 338 -23.78 7.77 -14.79
C LEU A 338 -24.95 6.78 -14.82
N SER A 339 -24.72 5.49 -14.60
CA SER A 339 -25.79 4.49 -14.45
C SER A 339 -26.54 4.64 -13.13
N MET A 340 -25.93 5.23 -12.11
CA MET A 340 -26.60 5.58 -10.86
C MET A 340 -27.76 6.56 -11.08
N SER A 341 -28.78 6.48 -10.23
CA SER A 341 -29.88 7.44 -10.26
C SER A 341 -29.41 8.88 -10.00
N ALA A 342 -30.11 9.87 -10.56
CA ALA A 342 -29.79 11.28 -10.31
C ALA A 342 -29.90 11.65 -8.81
N ALA A 343 -30.78 10.98 -8.07
CA ALA A 343 -30.94 11.17 -6.63
C ALA A 343 -29.68 10.67 -5.87
N GLN A 344 -29.21 9.47 -6.21
CA GLN A 344 -28.00 8.89 -5.62
C GLN A 344 -26.77 9.76 -5.92
N ARG A 345 -26.55 10.11 -7.18
CA ARG A 345 -25.43 11.00 -7.55
C ARG A 345 -25.45 12.35 -6.85
N LYS A 346 -26.66 12.88 -6.56
CA LYS A 346 -26.78 14.12 -5.77
C LYS A 346 -26.40 13.94 -4.31
N GLN A 347 -26.77 12.81 -3.69
CA GLN A 347 -26.37 12.49 -2.32
C GLN A 347 -24.86 12.32 -2.24
N ASN A 348 -24.29 11.48 -3.09
CA ASN A 348 -22.86 11.25 -3.18
C ASN A 348 -22.08 12.57 -3.36
N LEU A 349 -22.50 13.42 -4.28
CA LEU A 349 -21.86 14.72 -4.53
C LEU A 349 -21.85 15.62 -3.29
N ALA A 350 -22.85 15.54 -2.42
CA ALA A 350 -22.87 16.32 -1.18
C ALA A 350 -21.73 15.89 -0.25
N ILE A 351 -21.44 14.60 -0.15
CA ILE A 351 -20.34 14.05 0.65
C ILE A 351 -19.00 14.30 -0.04
N MET A 352 -18.85 14.00 -1.35
CA MET A 352 -17.64 14.28 -2.13
C MET A 352 -17.20 15.75 -2.00
N ASN A 353 -18.15 16.67 -1.87
CA ASN A 353 -17.85 18.09 -1.68
C ASN A 353 -17.22 18.42 -0.34
N MET A 354 -17.28 17.53 0.64
CA MET A 354 -16.62 17.69 1.95
C MET A 354 -15.13 17.36 1.91
N GLN A 355 -14.65 16.61 0.92
CA GLN A 355 -13.26 16.13 0.84
C GLN A 355 -12.22 17.24 1.05
N PRO A 356 -12.27 18.43 0.41
CA PRO A 356 -11.28 19.47 0.67
C PRO A 356 -11.24 19.96 2.12
N ASP A 357 -12.36 19.93 2.83
CA ASP A 357 -12.43 20.31 4.25
C ASP A 357 -11.90 19.18 5.15
N ILE A 358 -12.12 17.93 4.77
CA ILE A 358 -11.57 16.75 5.43
C ILE A 358 -10.04 16.75 5.28
N THR A 359 -9.52 16.87 4.06
CA THR A 359 -8.09 16.96 3.76
C THR A 359 -7.41 18.10 4.53
N ALA A 360 -8.06 19.28 4.61
CA ALA A 360 -7.55 20.41 5.40
C ALA A 360 -7.58 20.13 6.91
N PHE A 361 -8.55 19.39 7.41
CA PHE A 361 -8.63 19.00 8.81
C PHE A 361 -7.53 18.00 9.17
N GLU A 362 -7.34 16.96 8.39
CA GLU A 362 -6.32 15.91 8.62
C GLU A 362 -4.89 16.44 8.45
N SER A 363 -4.69 17.40 7.55
CA SER A 363 -3.41 18.12 7.40
C SER A 363 -2.95 18.79 8.68
N GLN A 364 -3.84 19.13 9.61
CA GLN A 364 -3.48 19.72 10.89
C GLN A 364 -2.64 18.77 11.76
N PHE A 365 -2.87 17.47 11.63
CA PHE A 365 -2.17 16.43 12.38
C PHE A 365 -0.96 15.91 11.60
N ASN A 366 -1.15 15.59 10.33
CA ASN A 366 -0.19 14.87 9.49
C ASN A 366 0.83 15.78 8.80
N GLY A 367 0.51 17.04 8.62
CA GLY A 367 1.26 17.97 7.78
C GLY A 367 0.61 18.16 6.40
N PRO A 368 1.27 18.88 5.49
CA PRO A 368 0.71 19.15 4.16
C PRO A 368 0.29 17.87 3.44
N PHE A 369 -0.78 17.96 2.66
CA PHE A 369 -1.21 16.88 1.78
C PHE A 369 -0.06 16.51 0.83
N PRO A 370 0.25 15.22 0.65
CA PRO A 370 1.48 14.83 -0.01
C PRO A 370 1.45 14.89 -1.54
N PHE A 371 0.26 14.91 -2.14
CA PHE A 371 0.09 14.77 -3.60
C PHE A 371 -0.39 16.06 -4.26
N ALA A 372 -0.29 16.13 -5.60
CA ALA A 372 -0.77 17.26 -6.40
C ALA A 372 -2.29 17.21 -6.60
N SER A 373 -2.86 16.02 -6.59
CA SER A 373 -4.29 15.76 -6.72
C SER A 373 -4.80 14.87 -5.60
N ASP A 374 -6.08 15.03 -5.31
CA ASP A 374 -6.89 14.21 -4.45
C ASP A 374 -8.22 14.01 -5.18
N GLY A 375 -8.85 12.85 -5.10
CA GLY A 375 -10.05 12.60 -5.88
C GLY A 375 -10.89 11.48 -5.29
N ILE A 376 -12.08 11.36 -5.84
CA ILE A 376 -13.02 10.28 -5.50
C ILE A 376 -13.60 9.76 -6.80
N VAL A 377 -13.56 8.44 -6.99
CA VAL A 377 -14.34 7.72 -7.98
C VAL A 377 -15.39 6.85 -7.30
N ILE A 378 -16.63 6.89 -7.77
CA ILE A 378 -17.71 6.03 -7.27
C ILE A 378 -18.17 5.13 -8.41
N GLY A 379 -17.84 3.83 -8.31
CA GLY A 379 -18.25 2.77 -9.20
C GLY A 379 -19.55 2.12 -8.78
N THR A 380 -20.22 1.43 -9.69
CA THR A 380 -21.44 0.65 -9.40
C THR A 380 -21.20 -0.83 -9.13
N PRO A 381 -20.10 -1.48 -9.55
CA PRO A 381 -19.74 -2.79 -9.01
C PRO A 381 -19.58 -2.73 -7.49
N ASP A 382 -20.06 -3.76 -6.81
CA ASP A 382 -19.93 -3.91 -5.37
C ASP A 382 -18.74 -4.84 -5.10
N ALA A 383 -17.66 -4.28 -4.58
CA ALA A 383 -16.46 -5.00 -4.19
C ALA A 383 -16.52 -5.46 -2.72
N SER A 384 -17.58 -5.09 -1.99
CA SER A 384 -17.74 -5.30 -0.55
C SER A 384 -16.81 -4.45 0.32
N PHE A 385 -15.96 -3.63 -0.26
CA PHE A 385 -15.09 -2.66 0.43
C PHE A 385 -14.85 -1.42 -0.45
N ASP A 386 -14.42 -0.35 0.18
CA ASP A 386 -13.93 0.87 -0.46
C ASP A 386 -12.40 0.90 -0.30
N GLU A 387 -11.69 1.68 -1.11
CA GLU A 387 -10.22 1.62 -1.12
C GLU A 387 -9.59 3.00 -1.31
N GLU A 388 -8.50 3.22 -0.60
CA GLU A 388 -7.75 4.46 -0.51
C GLU A 388 -6.94 4.83 -1.76
N MET A 389 -7.15 4.26 -2.90
CA MET A 389 -6.36 4.47 -4.13
C MET A 389 -5.62 5.82 -4.16
N GLU A 390 -4.29 5.83 -4.31
CA GLU A 390 -3.47 7.04 -4.12
C GLU A 390 -3.94 8.21 -4.97
N GLY A 391 -4.40 9.27 -4.33
CA GLY A 391 -4.91 10.48 -4.98
C GLY A 391 -6.22 10.32 -5.76
N MET A 392 -6.91 9.16 -5.64
CA MET A 392 -8.19 8.86 -6.32
C MET A 392 -8.97 7.77 -5.57
N ILE A 393 -9.46 8.07 -4.39
CA ILE A 393 -10.18 7.14 -3.51
C ILE A 393 -11.34 6.46 -4.25
N ALA A 394 -11.43 5.14 -4.19
CA ALA A 394 -12.42 4.33 -4.87
C ALA A 394 -13.54 3.90 -3.92
N PHE A 395 -14.78 4.26 -4.25
CA PHE A 395 -15.99 3.84 -3.55
C PHE A 395 -16.78 2.86 -4.41
N SER A 396 -17.08 1.69 -3.87
CA SER A 396 -17.80 0.62 -4.55
C SER A 396 -19.32 0.72 -4.34
N GLY A 397 -20.10 -0.13 -4.98
CA GLY A 397 -21.55 -0.24 -4.76
C GLY A 397 -22.41 0.99 -5.09
N GLY A 398 -21.82 2.05 -5.63
CA GLY A 398 -22.52 3.30 -6.00
C GLY A 398 -22.82 4.24 -4.83
N GLU A 399 -22.26 4.03 -3.67
CA GLU A 399 -22.49 4.79 -2.45
C GLU A 399 -21.18 5.39 -1.92
N ILE A 400 -21.30 6.36 -1.04
CA ILE A 400 -20.24 6.95 -0.23
C ILE A 400 -20.84 7.42 1.08
N ASP A 401 -20.15 7.22 2.17
CA ASP A 401 -20.51 7.80 3.46
C ASP A 401 -19.39 8.68 4.04
N THR A 402 -19.70 9.41 5.08
CA THR A 402 -18.75 10.39 5.60
C THR A 402 -17.68 9.78 6.50
N ASP A 403 -18.01 8.75 7.27
CA ASP A 403 -17.06 8.10 8.18
C ASP A 403 -15.97 7.41 7.35
N THR A 404 -16.38 6.61 6.35
CA THR A 404 -15.45 5.96 5.40
C THR A 404 -14.63 7.01 4.64
N LEU A 405 -15.21 8.14 4.20
CA LEU A 405 -14.42 9.18 3.55
C LEU A 405 -13.34 9.79 4.45
N TYR A 406 -13.54 9.89 5.77
CA TYR A 406 -12.47 10.28 6.69
C TYR A 406 -11.39 9.19 6.80
N HIS A 407 -11.78 7.94 6.77
CA HIS A 407 -10.88 6.79 6.78
C HIS A 407 -10.00 6.78 5.54
N GLU A 408 -10.59 6.70 4.36
CA GLU A 408 -9.88 6.61 3.08
C GLU A 408 -9.04 7.85 2.77
N ASN A 409 -9.52 9.04 3.17
CA ASN A 409 -8.74 10.26 3.00
C ASN A 409 -7.50 10.31 3.91
N MET A 410 -7.57 9.71 5.09
CA MET A 410 -6.41 9.62 6.01
C MET A 410 -5.32 8.71 5.48
N HIS A 411 -5.67 7.69 4.73
CA HIS A 411 -4.74 6.79 4.07
C HIS A 411 -3.80 7.52 3.10
N GLN A 412 -4.21 8.65 2.52
CA GLN A 412 -3.36 9.42 1.63
C GLN A 412 -2.01 9.83 2.27
N TRP A 413 -1.93 9.89 3.60
CA TRP A 413 -0.67 10.00 4.35
C TRP A 413 -0.14 8.65 4.80
N TRP A 414 -1.02 7.68 5.17
CA TRP A 414 -0.70 6.42 5.87
C TRP A 414 -1.21 5.22 5.08
N GLY A 415 -0.35 4.55 4.36
CA GLY A 415 -0.64 3.57 3.32
C GLY A 415 -0.10 4.07 1.98
N ASP A 416 -0.51 5.26 1.56
CA ASP A 416 -0.15 5.83 0.28
C ASP A 416 1.24 6.49 0.34
N ASN A 417 1.37 7.65 0.97
CA ASN A 417 2.65 8.35 0.99
C ASN A 417 3.71 7.61 1.85
N VAL A 418 3.32 7.14 3.04
CA VAL A 418 4.17 6.29 3.88
C VAL A 418 3.49 4.93 3.99
N SER A 419 3.94 3.97 3.18
CA SER A 419 3.34 2.65 3.12
C SER A 419 3.88 1.70 4.19
N GLU A 420 3.19 0.63 4.41
CA GLU A 420 3.61 -0.49 5.25
C GLU A 420 4.81 -1.23 4.63
N GLY A 421 5.63 -1.83 5.48
CA GLY A 421 6.80 -2.62 5.07
C GLY A 421 6.47 -4.05 4.62
N GLY A 422 5.20 -4.37 4.50
CA GLY A 422 4.65 -5.66 4.10
C GLY A 422 3.33 -5.92 4.81
N TYR A 423 2.56 -6.87 4.35
CA TYR A 423 1.17 -7.15 4.78
C TYR A 423 0.96 -7.30 6.29
N ARG A 424 1.96 -7.79 7.04
CA ARG A 424 1.88 -7.86 8.51
C ARG A 424 1.83 -6.50 9.20
N MET A 425 2.06 -5.42 8.47
CA MET A 425 1.95 -4.06 8.98
C MET A 425 0.68 -3.33 8.53
N THR A 426 -0.28 -4.01 7.91
CA THR A 426 -1.58 -3.42 7.54
C THR A 426 -2.23 -2.70 8.71
N PHE A 427 -2.16 -3.27 9.93
CA PHE A 427 -2.63 -2.61 11.16
C PHE A 427 -2.09 -1.19 11.38
N TYR A 428 -0.94 -0.88 10.82
CA TYR A 428 -0.31 0.44 10.96
C TYR A 428 -1.11 1.50 10.20
N LYS A 429 -1.42 1.25 8.95
CA LYS A 429 -2.16 2.19 8.10
C LYS A 429 -3.63 2.23 8.53
N GLU A 430 -4.24 1.07 8.73
CA GLU A 430 -5.64 0.93 9.12
C GLU A 430 -5.93 1.56 10.50
N GLY A 431 -5.03 1.35 11.45
CA GLY A 431 -5.19 1.97 12.75
C GLY A 431 -5.08 3.50 12.74
N LEU A 432 -4.30 4.08 11.82
CA LEU A 432 -4.22 5.54 11.65
C LEU A 432 -5.42 6.08 10.87
N ALA A 433 -5.94 5.33 9.91
CA ALA A 433 -7.18 5.66 9.21
C ALA A 433 -8.39 5.57 10.15
N THR A 434 -8.51 4.53 10.95
CA THR A 434 -9.51 4.41 12.02
C THR A 434 -9.41 5.55 13.05
N LEU A 435 -8.21 6.04 13.33
CA LEU A 435 -8.04 7.22 14.17
C LEU A 435 -8.71 8.47 13.55
N ALA A 436 -8.80 8.59 12.22
CA ALA A 436 -9.50 9.68 11.56
C ALA A 436 -11.02 9.60 11.76
N GLU A 437 -11.61 8.41 11.75
CA GLU A 437 -13.03 8.22 12.13
C GLU A 437 -13.26 8.69 13.57
N PHE A 438 -12.35 8.32 14.49
CA PHE A 438 -12.43 8.78 15.88
C PHE A 438 -12.26 10.30 16.00
N PHE A 439 -11.43 10.90 15.16
CA PHE A 439 -11.28 12.36 15.09
C PHE A 439 -12.52 13.02 14.49
N TYR A 440 -13.19 12.38 13.52
CA TYR A 440 -14.45 12.89 12.98
C TYR A 440 -15.54 12.92 14.05
N ALA A 441 -15.77 11.82 14.76
CA ALA A 441 -16.71 11.78 15.85
C ALA A 441 -16.37 12.81 16.96
N ALA A 442 -15.07 12.99 17.24
CA ALA A 442 -14.61 14.01 18.20
C ALA A 442 -14.84 15.44 17.67
N ARG A 443 -14.65 15.68 16.36
CA ARG A 443 -14.94 16.96 15.68
C ARG A 443 -16.44 17.30 15.76
N LEU A 444 -17.31 16.32 15.60
CA LEU A 444 -18.76 16.52 15.76
C LEU A 444 -19.10 16.95 17.20
N ALA A 445 -18.53 16.27 18.21
CA ALA A 445 -18.71 16.63 19.61
C ALA A 445 -18.15 18.03 19.94
N GLU A 446 -16.99 18.36 19.39
CA GLU A 446 -16.35 19.69 19.51
C GLU A 446 -17.24 20.79 18.95
N ASN A 447 -17.77 20.61 17.74
CA ASN A 447 -18.64 21.57 17.08
C ASN A 447 -19.94 21.78 17.86
N ALA A 448 -20.56 20.69 18.35
CA ALA A 448 -21.74 20.75 19.19
C ALA A 448 -21.51 21.48 20.52
N ALA A 449 -20.26 21.49 21.01
CA ALA A 449 -19.88 22.16 22.26
C ALA A 449 -19.40 23.62 22.07
N GLY A 450 -19.47 24.16 20.85
CA GLY A 450 -19.12 25.56 20.55
C GLY A 450 -17.86 25.73 19.71
N GLY A 451 -17.34 24.63 19.15
CA GLY A 451 -16.25 24.60 18.16
C GLY A 451 -14.83 24.66 18.73
N PRO A 452 -13.82 24.48 17.85
CA PRO A 452 -12.42 24.32 18.24
C PRO A 452 -11.77 25.57 18.88
N ALA A 453 -12.36 26.74 18.68
CA ALA A 453 -11.88 27.98 19.30
C ALA A 453 -12.24 28.12 20.78
N THR A 454 -13.10 27.24 21.31
CA THR A 454 -13.56 27.30 22.70
C THR A 454 -12.93 26.22 23.57
N ALA A 455 -12.66 26.55 24.84
CA ALA A 455 -12.18 25.56 25.81
C ALA A 455 -13.17 24.40 26.01
N LYS A 456 -14.48 24.69 25.91
CA LYS A 456 -15.53 23.67 26.01
C LYS A 456 -15.52 22.72 24.80
N GLY A 457 -15.35 23.25 23.58
CA GLY A 457 -15.21 22.45 22.37
C GLY A 457 -13.99 21.55 22.44
N GLN A 458 -12.81 22.12 22.74
CA GLN A 458 -11.57 21.34 22.89
C GLN A 458 -11.69 20.23 23.95
N ALA A 459 -12.35 20.52 25.08
CA ALA A 459 -12.62 19.51 26.11
C ALA A 459 -13.57 18.40 25.61
N ALA A 460 -14.57 18.76 24.79
CA ALA A 460 -15.49 17.79 24.19
C ALA A 460 -14.78 16.88 23.18
N PHE A 461 -13.87 17.40 22.37
CA PHE A 461 -13.01 16.61 21.48
C PHE A 461 -12.24 15.53 22.26
N GLN A 462 -11.53 15.94 23.30
CA GLN A 462 -10.74 14.99 24.12
C GLN A 462 -11.64 13.98 24.85
N ALA A 463 -12.81 14.40 25.34
CA ALA A 463 -13.75 13.51 26.01
C ALA A 463 -14.34 12.47 25.05
N SER A 464 -14.59 12.83 23.79
CA SER A 464 -15.03 11.90 22.75
C SER A 464 -14.00 10.80 22.51
N LEU A 465 -12.72 11.16 22.29
CA LEU A 465 -11.64 10.18 22.12
C LEU A 465 -11.50 9.23 23.32
N VAL A 466 -11.60 9.75 24.54
CA VAL A 466 -11.57 8.92 25.75
C VAL A 466 -12.76 7.96 25.81
N THR A 467 -13.93 8.39 25.35
CA THR A 467 -15.14 7.55 25.33
C THR A 467 -14.97 6.39 24.34
N GLN A 468 -14.54 6.67 23.13
CA GLN A 468 -14.28 5.66 22.10
C GLN A 468 -13.20 4.67 22.55
N PHE A 469 -12.07 5.18 23.05
CA PHE A 469 -11.04 4.32 23.63
C PHE A 469 -11.58 3.36 24.68
N LYS A 470 -12.39 3.86 25.64
CA LYS A 470 -12.97 3.02 26.71
C LYS A 470 -13.92 1.97 26.17
N GLN A 471 -14.67 2.28 25.13
CA GLN A 471 -15.57 1.33 24.48
C GLN A 471 -14.76 0.17 23.87
N ILE A 472 -13.75 0.46 23.08
CA ILE A 472 -12.88 -0.53 22.46
C ILE A 472 -12.10 -1.32 23.52
N TYR A 473 -11.47 -0.62 24.46
CA TYR A 473 -10.70 -1.28 25.52
C TYR A 473 -11.55 -2.16 26.43
N GLY A 474 -12.86 -1.88 26.51
CA GLY A 474 -13.87 -2.68 27.22
C GLY A 474 -14.42 -3.86 26.44
N SER A 475 -14.04 -4.08 25.19
CA SER A 475 -14.55 -5.14 24.33
C SER A 475 -14.35 -6.54 24.90
N GLY A 476 -15.17 -7.50 24.44
CA GLY A 476 -15.17 -8.88 24.92
C GLY A 476 -13.87 -9.63 24.64
N SER A 477 -13.85 -10.91 25.02
CA SER A 477 -12.63 -11.75 24.91
C SER A 477 -12.13 -11.89 23.48
N ASP A 478 -13.02 -12.09 22.54
CA ASP A 478 -12.69 -12.44 21.16
C ASP A 478 -11.95 -11.30 20.43
N PHE A 479 -12.25 -10.08 20.79
CA PHE A 479 -11.57 -8.88 20.32
C PHE A 479 -10.03 -8.90 20.52
N TRP A 480 -9.54 -9.62 21.51
CA TRP A 480 -8.12 -9.59 21.90
C TRP A 480 -7.34 -10.84 21.47
N THR A 481 -7.99 -11.79 20.81
CA THR A 481 -7.40 -13.12 20.55
C THR A 481 -6.34 -13.14 19.48
N THR A 482 -6.36 -12.19 18.54
CA THR A 482 -5.39 -12.07 17.45
C THR A 482 -4.48 -10.86 17.70
N ALA A 483 -3.19 -11.01 17.41
CA ALA A 483 -2.26 -9.90 17.44
C ALA A 483 -2.33 -9.14 16.10
N PRO A 484 -2.44 -7.80 16.10
CA PRO A 484 -2.46 -7.01 14.88
C PRO A 484 -1.33 -7.28 13.90
N SER A 485 -0.10 -7.47 14.40
CA SER A 485 1.08 -7.76 13.56
C SER A 485 1.18 -9.22 13.11
N ASN A 486 0.23 -10.05 13.46
CA ASN A 486 0.25 -11.48 13.16
C ASN A 486 -1.11 -11.98 12.65
N PRO A 487 -1.67 -11.34 11.60
CA PRO A 487 -2.87 -11.83 10.95
C PRO A 487 -2.58 -13.10 10.14
N ILE A 488 -3.63 -13.75 9.71
CA ILE A 488 -3.68 -14.69 8.58
C ILE A 488 -4.48 -14.00 7.47
N PRO A 489 -4.47 -14.46 6.22
CA PRO A 489 -5.24 -13.82 5.14
C PRO A 489 -6.68 -13.51 5.56
N TYR A 490 -7.42 -14.50 6.01
CA TYR A 490 -8.80 -14.35 6.50
C TYR A 490 -9.02 -13.30 7.60
N SER A 491 -8.01 -12.90 8.32
CA SER A 491 -8.10 -11.90 9.40
C SER A 491 -7.27 -10.65 9.13
N LEU A 492 -6.77 -10.47 7.90
CA LEU A 492 -5.96 -9.31 7.57
C LEU A 492 -6.76 -8.02 7.75
N PHE A 493 -8.03 -8.04 7.37
CA PHE A 493 -8.97 -6.92 7.50
C PHE A 493 -10.04 -7.13 8.59
N ASP A 494 -9.73 -7.90 9.64
CA ASP A 494 -10.63 -8.04 10.78
C ASP A 494 -10.72 -6.74 11.58
N THR A 495 -11.95 -6.25 11.73
CA THR A 495 -12.25 -4.98 12.41
C THR A 495 -11.58 -4.86 13.77
N SER A 496 -11.53 -5.96 14.53
CA SER A 496 -11.00 -5.93 15.90
C SER A 496 -9.50 -5.73 15.96
N ASN A 497 -8.74 -6.52 15.18
CA ASN A 497 -7.29 -6.56 15.31
C ASN A 497 -6.56 -5.65 14.33
N THR A 498 -7.15 -5.29 13.20
CA THR A 498 -6.49 -4.48 12.18
C THR A 498 -6.88 -3.00 12.26
N TYR A 499 -8.12 -2.71 12.63
CA TYR A 499 -8.68 -1.35 12.70
C TYR A 499 -8.82 -0.82 14.13
N ASP A 500 -9.77 -1.35 14.90
CA ASP A 500 -10.17 -0.81 16.19
C ASP A 500 -9.08 -0.83 17.25
N ARG A 501 -8.39 -1.96 17.38
CA ARG A 501 -7.34 -2.12 18.39
C ARG A 501 -6.13 -1.23 18.10
N PRO A 502 -5.60 -1.14 16.87
CA PRO A 502 -4.57 -0.18 16.53
C PRO A 502 -5.03 1.28 16.64
N GLY A 503 -6.26 1.59 16.21
CA GLY A 503 -6.85 2.93 16.38
C GLY A 503 -6.89 3.36 17.85
N ALA A 504 -7.32 2.47 18.74
CA ALA A 504 -7.28 2.70 20.18
C ALA A 504 -5.85 2.83 20.73
N ALA A 505 -4.89 2.05 20.20
CA ALA A 505 -3.48 2.19 20.56
C ALA A 505 -2.96 3.59 20.23
N TYR A 506 -3.31 4.16 19.08
CA TYR A 506 -2.91 5.52 18.71
C TYR A 506 -3.59 6.58 19.59
N ILE A 507 -4.83 6.39 20.04
CA ILE A 507 -5.42 7.27 21.08
C ILE A 507 -4.59 7.21 22.37
N ALA A 508 -4.25 5.99 22.83
CA ALA A 508 -3.42 5.83 24.03
C ALA A 508 -2.03 6.47 23.85
N LEU A 509 -1.39 6.25 22.72
CA LEU A 509 -0.09 6.83 22.40
C LEU A 509 -0.13 8.37 22.34
N ARG A 510 -1.22 8.93 21.80
CA ARG A 510 -1.48 10.37 21.81
C ARG A 510 -1.62 10.93 23.23
N GLN A 511 -2.21 10.17 24.16
CA GLN A 511 -2.25 10.55 25.57
C GLN A 511 -0.87 10.47 26.23
N ILE A 512 -0.07 9.46 25.89
CA ILE A 512 1.29 9.27 26.40
C ILE A 512 2.19 10.45 26.02
N LEU A 513 2.18 10.82 24.74
CA LEU A 513 3.05 11.89 24.23
C LEU A 513 2.50 13.29 24.52
N GLY A 514 1.20 13.41 24.63
CA GLY A 514 0.45 14.65 24.51
C GLY A 514 0.21 15.03 23.04
N PRO A 515 -0.93 15.68 22.71
CA PRO A 515 -1.37 15.92 21.33
C PRO A 515 -0.29 16.55 20.44
N ALA A 516 0.33 17.63 20.89
CA ALA A 516 1.32 18.37 20.09
C ALA A 516 2.56 17.53 19.71
N ARG A 517 3.01 16.62 20.58
CA ARG A 517 4.15 15.75 20.28
C ARG A 517 3.74 14.59 19.40
N PHE A 518 2.55 14.05 19.59
CA PHE A 518 1.99 13.02 18.72
C PHE A 518 1.88 13.54 17.27
N ASP A 519 1.26 14.68 17.07
CA ASP A 519 1.13 15.31 15.74
C ASP A 519 2.51 15.64 15.14
N ALA A 520 3.48 16.04 15.97
CA ALA A 520 4.85 16.30 15.52
C ALA A 520 5.57 15.00 15.10
N ALA A 521 5.27 13.86 15.75
CA ALA A 521 5.77 12.54 15.36
C ALA A 521 5.19 12.12 14.01
N LEU A 522 3.88 12.28 13.80
CA LEU A 522 3.23 12.02 12.51
C LEU A 522 3.88 12.85 11.38
N ARG A 523 4.00 14.16 11.58
CA ARG A 523 4.69 15.02 10.61
C ARG A 523 6.16 14.65 10.38
N GLN A 524 6.84 14.07 11.37
CA GLN A 524 8.19 13.57 11.19
C GLN A 524 8.22 12.28 10.37
N LEU A 525 7.28 11.37 10.55
CA LEU A 525 7.14 10.17 9.72
C LEU A 525 6.99 10.57 8.25
N GLN A 526 6.08 11.49 7.95
CA GLN A 526 5.87 12.01 6.58
C GLN A 526 7.17 12.58 5.97
N ARG A 527 7.89 13.40 6.73
CA ARG A 527 9.15 13.99 6.23
C ARG A 527 10.28 12.98 6.06
N SER A 528 10.28 11.90 6.83
CA SER A 528 11.39 10.94 6.84
C SER A 528 11.18 9.78 5.89
N TYR A 529 9.93 9.42 5.62
CA TYR A 529 9.57 8.22 4.87
C TYR A 529 8.56 8.47 3.74
N GLY A 530 8.17 9.71 3.47
CA GLY A 530 7.26 10.03 2.36
C GLY A 530 7.79 9.48 1.03
N GLY A 531 6.93 8.81 0.27
CA GLY A 531 7.25 8.09 -0.95
C GLY A 531 7.94 6.73 -0.73
N ALA A 532 7.99 6.22 0.51
CA ALA A 532 8.64 4.96 0.85
C ALA A 532 7.80 4.15 1.84
N SER A 533 8.24 2.92 2.11
CA SER A 533 7.63 2.06 3.12
C SER A 533 8.37 2.11 4.45
N ILE A 534 7.67 1.80 5.55
CA ILE A 534 8.21 1.86 6.91
C ILE A 534 8.08 0.50 7.61
N SER A 535 9.07 0.15 8.42
CA SER A 535 8.97 -0.98 9.35
C SER A 535 8.42 -0.53 10.71
N GLU A 536 7.88 -1.46 11.49
CA GLU A 536 7.41 -1.20 12.85
C GLU A 536 8.52 -0.62 13.74
N ALA A 537 9.74 -1.14 13.65
CA ALA A 537 10.88 -0.60 14.39
C ALA A 537 11.19 0.87 14.04
N GLN A 538 11.00 1.27 12.79
CA GLN A 538 11.15 2.67 12.37
C GLN A 538 10.00 3.54 12.90
N LEU A 539 8.78 3.02 12.89
CA LEU A 539 7.60 3.67 13.47
C LEU A 539 7.83 3.93 14.97
N GLU A 540 8.16 2.89 15.73
CA GLU A 540 8.49 3.00 17.16
C GLU A 540 9.62 4.00 17.42
N ALA A 541 10.70 3.93 16.64
CA ALA A 541 11.84 4.82 16.81
C ALA A 541 11.48 6.31 16.61
N VAL A 542 10.55 6.62 15.71
CA VAL A 542 10.08 8.00 15.53
C VAL A 542 9.27 8.44 16.75
N PHE A 543 8.28 7.67 17.19
CA PHE A 543 7.52 8.02 18.39
C PHE A 543 8.40 8.13 19.63
N GLY A 544 9.43 7.29 19.75
CA GLY A 544 10.41 7.34 20.82
C GLY A 544 11.20 8.66 20.91
N ARG A 545 11.40 9.36 19.78
CA ARG A 545 12.04 10.68 19.76
C ARG A 545 11.16 11.80 20.35
N TRP A 546 9.86 11.57 20.42
CA TRP A 546 8.88 12.53 20.92
C TRP A 546 8.38 12.25 22.33
N LEU A 547 8.89 11.21 22.99
CA LEU A 547 8.59 10.97 24.41
C LEU A 547 8.91 12.20 25.26
N PRO A 548 8.05 12.57 26.23
CA PRO A 548 8.31 13.68 27.15
C PRO A 548 9.64 13.54 27.90
N VAL A 549 9.98 12.31 28.29
CA VAL A 549 11.24 11.94 28.94
C VAL A 549 11.93 10.88 28.09
N ARG A 550 13.15 11.19 27.64
CA ARG A 550 13.93 10.32 26.72
C ARG A 550 14.94 9.43 27.46
N SER A 551 14.57 8.91 28.62
CA SER A 551 15.41 7.95 29.33
C SER A 551 15.37 6.57 28.65
N ARG A 552 16.40 5.74 28.89
CA ARG A 552 16.41 4.35 28.44
C ARG A 552 15.20 3.57 28.96
N ALA A 553 14.79 3.84 30.20
CA ALA A 553 13.60 3.21 30.79
C ALA A 553 12.32 3.59 30.04
N CYS A 554 12.18 4.86 29.60
CA CYS A 554 11.05 5.29 28.78
C CYS A 554 11.03 4.66 27.39
N GLN A 555 12.19 4.55 26.74
CA GLN A 555 12.29 3.85 25.46
C GLN A 555 11.88 2.38 25.59
N GLN A 556 12.37 1.68 26.60
CA GLN A 556 11.97 0.29 26.89
C GLN A 556 10.47 0.18 27.17
N ARG A 557 9.90 1.17 27.84
CA ARG A 557 8.46 1.19 28.13
C ARG A 557 7.63 1.41 26.88
N LEU A 558 8.13 2.23 25.95
CA LEU A 558 7.49 2.39 24.63
C LEU A 558 7.54 1.09 23.83
N SER A 559 8.68 0.42 23.80
CA SER A 559 8.82 -0.88 23.15
C SER A 559 7.83 -1.91 23.73
N GLN A 560 7.69 -1.96 25.06
CA GLN A 560 6.67 -2.79 25.72
C GLN A 560 5.23 -2.40 25.32
N PHE A 561 4.97 -1.10 25.11
CA PHE A 561 3.67 -0.64 24.65
C PHE A 561 3.37 -1.17 23.24
N PHE A 562 4.31 -1.04 22.29
CA PHE A 562 4.17 -1.58 20.93
C PHE A 562 3.95 -3.09 20.97
N THR A 563 4.82 -3.85 21.64
CA THR A 563 4.65 -5.30 21.80
C THR A 563 3.28 -5.68 22.38
N GLN A 564 2.79 -4.96 23.39
CA GLN A 564 1.50 -5.29 23.99
C GLN A 564 0.29 -4.94 23.11
N TRP A 565 0.38 -3.84 22.37
CA TRP A 565 -0.73 -3.39 21.55
C TRP A 565 -0.78 -4.09 20.19
N PHE A 566 0.38 -4.34 19.58
CA PHE A 566 0.46 -4.82 18.21
C PHE A 566 0.90 -6.28 18.08
N ASP A 567 1.83 -6.76 18.95
CA ASP A 567 2.43 -8.09 18.78
C ASP A 567 1.87 -9.16 19.72
N THR A 568 1.00 -8.81 20.65
CA THR A 568 0.55 -9.77 21.67
C THR A 568 -0.91 -10.14 21.47
N ALA A 569 -1.18 -11.44 21.30
CA ALA A 569 -2.51 -12.02 21.43
C ALA A 569 -2.89 -12.23 22.90
N TYR A 570 -4.17 -12.08 23.23
CA TYR A 570 -4.72 -12.28 24.58
C TYR A 570 -5.86 -13.33 24.57
N PRO A 571 -5.52 -14.63 24.43
CA PRO A 571 -6.52 -15.69 24.19
C PRO A 571 -7.58 -15.82 25.29
N SER A 572 -7.29 -15.38 26.52
CA SER A 572 -8.23 -15.43 27.66
C SER A 572 -9.02 -14.14 27.85
N GLY A 573 -9.16 -13.34 26.82
CA GLY A 573 -9.95 -12.11 26.87
C GLY A 573 -9.32 -10.96 27.64
N GLY A 574 -8.01 -10.98 27.77
CA GLY A 574 -7.24 -9.87 28.29
C GLY A 574 -7.30 -9.66 29.82
N GLY A 575 -8.40 -9.74 30.47
CA GLY A 575 -8.52 -9.58 31.91
C GLY A 575 -7.53 -8.59 32.53
N ALA A 576 -6.77 -9.01 33.54
CA ALA A 576 -5.68 -8.23 34.16
C ALA A 576 -4.43 -8.09 33.27
N ASN A 577 -4.34 -8.81 32.16
CA ASN A 577 -3.20 -8.84 31.25
C ASN A 577 -3.41 -7.99 29.97
N ARG A 578 -4.46 -7.18 29.90
CA ARG A 578 -4.69 -6.28 28.75
C ARG A 578 -3.53 -5.32 28.54
N PRO A 579 -3.38 -4.78 27.30
CA PRO A 579 -2.33 -3.83 26.99
C PRO A 579 -2.29 -2.66 27.96
N MET A 580 -1.10 -2.16 28.18
CA MET A 580 -0.83 -1.01 29.02
C MET A 580 -1.46 0.26 28.40
N ILE A 581 -2.08 1.04 29.24
CA ILE A 581 -2.64 2.35 28.87
C ILE A 581 -2.19 3.41 29.86
N THR A 582 -2.33 4.67 29.49
CA THR A 582 -1.99 5.76 30.37
C THR A 582 -2.82 6.99 30.17
N GLY A 583 -2.80 7.81 31.19
CA GLY A 583 -3.24 9.17 31.17
C GLY A 583 -4.51 9.41 31.97
N PRO A 584 -4.79 10.67 32.29
CA PRO A 584 -6.00 11.08 32.99
C PRO A 584 -7.23 10.65 32.19
N GLY A 585 -8.10 9.89 32.80
CA GLY A 585 -9.34 9.44 32.18
C GLY A 585 -9.29 8.05 31.51
N LEU A 586 -8.10 7.48 31.27
CA LEU A 586 -7.93 6.10 30.81
C LEU A 586 -7.59 5.20 32.02
N ALA A 587 -8.48 4.25 32.35
CA ALA A 587 -8.26 3.33 33.45
C ALA A 587 -7.52 2.08 32.96
N GLY A 588 -6.40 1.71 33.62
CA GLY A 588 -5.61 0.51 33.29
C GLY A 588 -4.16 0.62 33.77
N PRO A 589 -3.30 -0.39 33.47
CA PRO A 589 -1.90 -0.33 33.83
C PRO A 589 -1.21 0.86 33.16
N GLY A 590 -0.70 1.80 33.95
CA GLY A 590 -0.21 3.07 33.42
C GLY A 590 1.18 2.98 32.80
N PHE A 591 1.41 3.65 31.70
CA PHE A 591 2.71 3.84 31.08
C PHE A 591 3.68 4.52 32.06
N TYR A 592 3.21 5.51 32.82
CA TYR A 592 3.99 6.27 33.78
C TYR A 592 3.96 5.72 35.23
N SER A 593 3.14 4.72 35.51
CA SER A 593 2.94 4.22 36.88
C SER A 593 3.97 3.20 37.35
N ALA A 594 4.93 2.80 36.51
CA ALA A 594 6.02 1.92 36.93
C ALA A 594 7.09 2.70 37.69
N PRO A 595 7.61 2.21 38.84
CA PRO A 595 8.65 2.91 39.59
C PRO A 595 9.88 3.24 38.74
N GLY A 596 10.25 4.52 38.68
CA GLY A 596 11.45 5.00 38.02
C GLY A 596 11.37 5.14 36.49
N ALA A 597 10.19 4.98 35.87
CA ALA A 597 10.15 4.88 34.42
C ALA A 597 10.15 6.24 33.70
N CYS A 598 9.10 7.02 33.72
CA CYS A 598 8.92 8.07 32.71
C CYS A 598 8.28 9.36 33.25
N ALA A 599 8.22 9.52 34.53
CA ALA A 599 7.63 10.69 35.20
C ALA A 599 8.52 11.92 35.15
#